data_cf60a7fe1ba37a1481bfc19d08ed2830
#
_entry.id   cf60a7fe1ba37a1481bfc19d08ed2830
#
_cell.length_a   1.000
_cell.length_b   1.000
_cell.length_c   1.000
_cell.angle_alpha   90.00
_cell.angle_beta   90.00
_cell.angle_gamma   90.00
#
_symmetry.space_group_name_H-M   'P 1'
#
loop_
_entity.id
_entity.type
_entity.pdbx_description
1 polymer ?
#
loop_
_entity_poly.entity_id
_entity_poly.type
_entity_poly.pdbx_seq_one_letter_code
_entity_poly.pdbx_strand_id
1 'polypeptide(L)'
;MTNDDLSKIVDTNDEWIRSRTGIGERRIATEDSTSDMAAKAAARAIEQAGIAPEEIDLILLATSSPDSCFPNGACEVQAKIGAIHAACYDISAACTGFVFALSTAHAFISSGIYRTALVIGADVLSKLVDWTDRGTCVLFGDGAGAAVVSADETGVLGLNMHSNGAKGEVLTCGSRSNGNFLLGRKPELGYMAMDGQEVFKFAVKKVPECISQVLEDTGYITGDIDHFIIHQANYRIIESIAKRLKVDIEKFPVNMEHYG
;
A
#
# COMPACT_ATOMS: atom_id res chain seq x y z
N MET A 1 -0.60 -0.66 19.12
CA MET A 1 -1.35 -1.87 19.59
C MET A 1 -0.45 -3.08 19.48
N THR A 2 -0.21 -3.74 20.60
CA THR A 2 0.61 -4.95 20.68
C THR A 2 -0.22 -6.22 20.45
N ASN A 3 0.44 -7.37 20.29
CA ASN A 3 -0.26 -8.65 20.23
C ASN A 3 -0.99 -8.97 21.53
N ASP A 4 -0.46 -8.55 22.68
CA ASP A 4 -1.11 -8.70 24.00
C ASP A 4 -2.38 -7.83 24.11
N ASP A 5 -2.42 -6.69 23.44
CA ASP A 5 -3.66 -5.90 23.38
C ASP A 5 -4.72 -6.61 22.54
N LEU A 6 -4.33 -7.23 21.43
CA LEU A 6 -5.25 -8.02 20.59
C LEU A 6 -5.80 -9.26 21.32
N SER A 7 -5.00 -9.88 22.18
CA SER A 7 -5.45 -11.06 22.96
C SER A 7 -6.61 -10.74 23.94
N LYS A 8 -6.85 -9.46 24.22
CA LYS A 8 -7.99 -8.98 25.00
C LYS A 8 -9.28 -8.85 24.17
N ILE A 9 -9.16 -8.88 22.84
CA ILE A 9 -10.25 -8.65 21.88
C ILE A 9 -10.66 -9.95 21.20
N VAL A 10 -9.68 -10.76 20.77
CA VAL A 10 -9.90 -12.03 20.06
C VAL A 10 -9.06 -13.16 20.67
N ASP A 11 -9.46 -14.40 20.45
CA ASP A 11 -8.72 -15.59 20.91
C ASP A 11 -7.41 -15.77 20.14
N THR A 12 -6.35 -15.14 20.63
CA THR A 12 -4.99 -15.15 20.05
C THR A 12 -3.92 -14.94 21.14
N ASN A 13 -2.65 -15.00 20.76
CA ASN A 13 -1.50 -14.64 21.62
C ASN A 13 -0.29 -14.19 20.77
N ASP A 14 0.70 -13.59 21.43
CA ASP A 14 1.91 -13.08 20.75
C ASP A 14 2.68 -14.17 19.99
N GLU A 15 2.88 -15.35 20.60
CA GLU A 15 3.59 -16.45 19.95
C GLU A 15 2.90 -16.91 18.67
N TRP A 16 1.57 -17.02 18.70
CA TRP A 16 0.79 -17.41 17.53
C TRP A 16 0.90 -16.40 16.39
N ILE A 17 0.80 -15.11 16.70
CA ILE A 17 0.86 -14.04 15.68
C ILE A 17 2.28 -13.95 15.11
N ARG A 18 3.31 -13.84 15.96
CA ARG A 18 4.70 -13.72 15.53
C ARG A 18 5.17 -14.91 14.69
N SER A 19 4.89 -16.13 15.13
CA SER A 19 5.33 -17.34 14.42
C SER A 19 4.70 -17.48 13.03
N ARG A 20 3.53 -16.86 12.78
CA ARG A 20 2.82 -16.94 11.50
C ARG A 20 3.06 -15.75 10.60
N THR A 21 3.25 -14.59 11.17
CA THR A 21 3.25 -13.33 10.41
C THR A 21 4.57 -12.56 10.51
N GLY A 22 5.29 -12.68 11.61
CA GLY A 22 6.42 -11.83 11.97
C GLY A 22 6.01 -10.55 12.70
N ILE A 23 4.70 -10.27 12.88
CA ILE A 23 4.19 -9.02 13.45
C ILE A 23 4.22 -9.08 14.98
N GLY A 24 4.85 -8.08 15.60
CA GLY A 24 4.85 -7.88 17.06
C GLY A 24 3.84 -6.84 17.50
N GLU A 25 3.75 -5.78 16.76
CA GLU A 25 2.80 -4.68 17.01
C GLU A 25 2.37 -4.01 15.69
N ARG A 26 1.30 -3.22 15.74
CA ARG A 26 0.82 -2.41 14.61
C ARG A 26 0.42 -1.02 15.11
N ARG A 27 0.46 -0.06 14.20
CA ARG A 27 0.03 1.31 14.47
C ARG A 27 -1.44 1.42 14.11
N ILE A 28 -2.24 2.02 15.01
CA ILE A 28 -3.65 2.27 14.80
C ILE A 28 -3.88 3.77 14.96
N ALA A 29 -4.43 4.39 13.94
CA ALA A 29 -4.81 5.79 13.96
C ALA A 29 -5.94 6.00 14.98
N THR A 30 -5.79 7.02 15.83
CA THR A 30 -6.81 7.34 16.85
C THR A 30 -7.58 8.62 16.49
N GLU A 31 -6.93 9.59 15.89
CA GLU A 31 -7.51 10.89 15.54
C GLU A 31 -7.27 11.23 14.06
N ASP A 32 -6.13 10.81 13.51
CA ASP A 32 -5.77 11.12 12.14
C ASP A 32 -6.64 10.32 11.14
N SER A 33 -7.15 11.02 10.16
CA SER A 33 -7.77 10.43 8.98
C SER A 33 -6.71 9.92 7.98
N THR A 34 -7.13 9.23 6.93
CA THR A 34 -6.23 8.80 5.85
C THR A 34 -5.54 10.00 5.21
N SER A 35 -6.28 11.08 4.92
CA SER A 35 -5.72 12.29 4.33
C SER A 35 -4.83 13.09 5.29
N ASP A 36 -5.04 13.00 6.62
CA ASP A 36 -4.15 13.61 7.61
C ASP A 36 -2.78 12.91 7.64
N MET A 37 -2.78 11.58 7.69
CA MET A 37 -1.54 10.81 7.65
C MET A 37 -0.82 10.99 6.32
N ALA A 38 -1.55 10.98 5.20
CA ALA A 38 -1.02 11.24 3.87
C ALA A 38 -0.35 12.62 3.78
N ALA A 39 -0.99 13.66 4.31
CA ALA A 39 -0.43 15.01 4.32
C ALA A 39 0.84 15.12 5.18
N LYS A 40 0.89 14.43 6.33
CA LYS A 40 2.10 14.37 7.17
C LYS A 40 3.26 13.67 6.45
N ALA A 41 3.00 12.58 5.75
CA ALA A 41 4.01 11.88 4.94
C ALA A 41 4.47 12.74 3.76
N ALA A 42 3.53 13.39 3.07
CA ALA A 42 3.78 14.33 1.99
C ALA A 42 4.69 15.49 2.41
N ALA A 43 4.38 16.14 3.52
CA ALA A 43 5.18 17.25 4.04
C ALA A 43 6.64 16.85 4.30
N ARG A 44 6.88 15.65 4.86
CA ARG A 44 8.23 15.12 5.07
C ARG A 44 8.97 14.84 3.76
N ALA A 45 8.27 14.28 2.77
CA ALA A 45 8.86 14.00 1.45
C ALA A 45 9.23 15.29 0.71
N ILE A 46 8.40 16.32 0.78
CA ILE A 46 8.64 17.65 0.23
C ILE A 46 9.85 18.31 0.90
N GLU A 47 9.89 18.29 2.24
CA GLU A 47 11.02 18.79 3.01
C GLU A 47 12.34 18.09 2.64
N GLN A 48 12.31 16.75 2.55
CA GLN A 48 13.48 15.96 2.16
C GLN A 48 13.93 16.22 0.73
N ALA A 49 13.00 16.48 -0.18
CA ALA A 49 13.30 16.84 -1.57
C ALA A 49 13.81 18.27 -1.72
N GLY A 50 13.63 19.12 -0.70
CA GLY A 50 14.08 20.52 -0.71
C GLY A 50 13.35 21.40 -1.72
N ILE A 51 12.07 21.10 -2.02
CA ILE A 51 11.24 21.84 -2.96
C ILE A 51 10.09 22.56 -2.24
N ALA A 52 9.47 23.53 -2.90
CA ALA A 52 8.24 24.14 -2.42
C ALA A 52 7.01 23.32 -2.86
N PRO A 53 5.92 23.28 -2.06
CA PRO A 53 4.69 22.58 -2.44
C PRO A 53 4.12 23.03 -3.79
N GLU A 54 4.29 24.28 -4.16
CA GLU A 54 3.83 24.88 -5.41
C GLU A 54 4.57 24.35 -6.65
N GLU A 55 5.72 23.68 -6.46
CA GLU A 55 6.49 23.05 -7.55
C GLU A 55 5.95 21.65 -7.92
N ILE A 56 4.95 21.17 -7.20
CA ILE A 56 4.33 19.86 -7.47
C ILE A 56 3.24 20.05 -8.54
N ASP A 57 3.38 19.31 -9.65
CA ASP A 57 2.44 19.33 -10.77
C ASP A 57 1.34 18.25 -10.63
N LEU A 58 1.65 17.15 -9.91
CA LEU A 58 0.77 15.99 -9.81
C LEU A 58 0.83 15.38 -8.40
N ILE A 59 -0.32 15.09 -7.81
CA ILE A 59 -0.45 14.32 -6.58
C ILE A 59 -1.23 13.05 -6.88
N LEU A 60 -0.61 11.90 -6.60
CA LEU A 60 -1.23 10.58 -6.68
C LEU A 60 -1.29 9.96 -5.29
N LEU A 61 -2.50 9.71 -4.81
CA LEU A 61 -2.72 9.01 -3.54
C LEU A 61 -3.20 7.59 -3.81
N ALA A 62 -2.38 6.62 -3.50
CA ALA A 62 -2.78 5.21 -3.47
C ALA A 62 -3.43 4.91 -2.13
N THR A 63 -4.72 4.59 -2.14
CA THR A 63 -5.48 4.26 -0.93
C THR A 63 -6.61 3.29 -1.23
N SER A 64 -6.90 2.41 -0.28
CA SER A 64 -8.08 1.54 -0.24
C SER A 64 -9.08 1.98 0.84
N SER A 65 -8.71 2.98 1.62
CA SER A 65 -9.46 3.48 2.77
C SER A 65 -9.64 5.00 2.74
N PRO A 66 -10.14 5.60 1.64
CA PRO A 66 -10.34 7.04 1.55
C PRO A 66 -11.27 7.52 2.67
N ASP A 67 -11.16 8.80 3.03
CA ASP A 67 -12.03 9.41 4.06
C ASP A 67 -13.43 9.66 3.52
N SER A 68 -13.55 9.94 2.23
CA SER A 68 -14.81 10.18 1.53
C SER A 68 -14.75 9.67 0.08
N CYS A 69 -15.92 9.50 -0.53
CA CYS A 69 -16.01 9.19 -1.97
C CYS A 69 -15.65 10.40 -2.83
N PHE A 70 -15.94 11.59 -2.35
CA PHE A 70 -15.59 12.90 -2.94
C PHE A 70 -15.67 13.98 -1.83
N PRO A 71 -14.72 14.96 -1.82
CA PRO A 71 -13.57 15.02 -2.71
C PRO A 71 -12.68 13.77 -2.56
N ASN A 72 -11.81 13.51 -3.55
CA ASN A 72 -10.82 12.45 -3.41
C ASN A 72 -9.74 12.84 -2.40
N GLY A 73 -9.07 11.85 -1.80
CA GLY A 73 -8.08 12.08 -0.76
C GLY A 73 -6.88 12.88 -1.23
N ALA A 74 -6.45 12.74 -2.49
CA ALA A 74 -5.36 13.52 -3.05
C ALA A 74 -5.67 15.03 -3.08
N CYS A 75 -6.94 15.42 -3.35
CA CYS A 75 -7.37 16.82 -3.26
C CYS A 75 -7.38 17.33 -1.82
N GLU A 76 -7.73 16.48 -0.85
CA GLU A 76 -7.66 16.85 0.57
C GLU A 76 -6.21 17.07 1.01
N VAL A 77 -5.29 16.20 0.58
CA VAL A 77 -3.85 16.35 0.82
C VAL A 77 -3.33 17.64 0.18
N GLN A 78 -3.69 17.90 -1.09
CA GLN A 78 -3.33 19.13 -1.80
C GLN A 78 -3.62 20.39 -0.99
N ALA A 79 -4.84 20.47 -0.48
CA ALA A 79 -5.28 21.61 0.34
C ALA A 79 -4.47 21.74 1.65
N LYS A 80 -4.17 20.59 2.29
CA LYS A 80 -3.44 20.57 3.57
C LYS A 80 -1.96 20.97 3.43
N ILE A 81 -1.32 20.62 2.30
CA ILE A 81 0.10 20.91 2.06
C ILE A 81 0.35 22.18 1.25
N GLY A 82 -0.68 22.77 0.65
CA GLY A 82 -0.57 24.00 -0.14
C GLY A 82 -0.05 23.82 -1.56
N ALA A 83 -0.12 22.62 -2.15
CA ALA A 83 0.32 22.33 -3.51
C ALA A 83 -0.73 22.79 -4.56
N ILE A 84 -1.01 24.09 -4.60
CA ILE A 84 -2.16 24.71 -5.28
C ILE A 84 -2.20 24.52 -6.80
N HIS A 85 -1.10 24.14 -7.42
CA HIS A 85 -1.01 23.95 -8.87
C HIS A 85 -1.13 22.48 -9.31
N ALA A 86 -1.11 21.54 -8.37
CA ALA A 86 -1.09 20.12 -8.67
C ALA A 86 -2.44 19.60 -9.18
N ALA A 87 -2.41 18.76 -10.22
CA ALA A 87 -3.52 17.87 -10.55
C ALA A 87 -3.56 16.72 -9.52
N CYS A 88 -4.75 16.31 -9.05
CA CYS A 88 -4.89 15.40 -7.93
C CYS A 88 -5.92 14.31 -8.19
N TYR A 89 -5.55 13.04 -7.97
CA TYR A 89 -6.49 11.93 -7.95
C TYR A 89 -5.98 10.72 -7.19
N ASP A 90 -6.92 9.90 -6.72
CA ASP A 90 -6.65 8.67 -6.01
C ASP A 90 -6.48 7.49 -6.98
N ILE A 91 -5.64 6.53 -6.59
CA ILE A 91 -5.47 5.24 -7.26
C ILE A 91 -5.90 4.14 -6.30
N SER A 92 -6.90 3.36 -6.72
CA SER A 92 -7.35 2.18 -5.98
C SER A 92 -6.77 0.91 -6.60
N ALA A 93 -5.70 0.41 -6.02
CA ALA A 93 -5.04 -0.84 -6.43
C ALA A 93 -4.48 -1.62 -5.23
N ALA A 94 -5.11 -1.46 -4.06
CA ALA A 94 -4.80 -2.13 -2.80
C ALA A 94 -3.28 -2.16 -2.52
N CYS A 95 -2.74 -3.32 -2.12
CA CYS A 95 -1.33 -3.49 -1.73
C CYS A 95 -0.31 -3.11 -2.82
N THR A 96 -0.71 -3.06 -4.10
CA THR A 96 0.14 -2.61 -5.21
C THR A 96 -0.06 -1.15 -5.57
N GLY A 97 -0.92 -0.43 -4.84
CA GLY A 97 -1.32 0.93 -5.15
C GLY A 97 -0.15 1.90 -5.31
N PHE A 98 0.82 1.86 -4.38
CA PHE A 98 2.00 2.72 -4.47
C PHE A 98 2.84 2.46 -5.75
N VAL A 99 3.03 1.19 -6.14
CA VAL A 99 3.75 0.85 -7.37
C VAL A 99 2.99 1.33 -8.61
N PHE A 100 1.66 1.21 -8.64
CA PHE A 100 0.83 1.74 -9.72
C PHE A 100 0.88 3.26 -9.78
N ALA A 101 0.84 3.94 -8.63
CA ALA A 101 0.97 5.39 -8.56
C ALA A 101 2.35 5.86 -9.04
N LEU A 102 3.43 5.19 -8.60
CA LEU A 102 4.79 5.47 -9.06
C LEU A 102 4.95 5.27 -10.57
N SER A 103 4.39 4.17 -11.10
CA SER A 103 4.41 3.89 -12.54
C SER A 103 3.64 4.93 -13.34
N THR A 104 2.52 5.40 -12.80
CA THR A 104 1.71 6.47 -13.40
C THR A 104 2.47 7.80 -13.40
N ALA A 105 3.09 8.17 -12.27
CA ALA A 105 3.94 9.36 -12.18
C ALA A 105 5.10 9.31 -13.18
N HIS A 106 5.78 8.15 -13.25
CA HIS A 106 6.86 7.94 -14.22
C HIS A 106 6.38 8.14 -15.67
N ALA A 107 5.21 7.60 -16.05
CA ALA A 107 4.67 7.77 -17.38
C ALA A 107 4.37 9.23 -17.72
N PHE A 108 3.79 10.00 -16.81
CA PHE A 108 3.52 11.43 -17.00
C PHE A 108 4.80 12.26 -17.08
N ILE A 109 5.80 11.98 -16.24
CA ILE A 109 7.07 12.69 -16.25
C ILE A 109 7.86 12.35 -17.52
N SER A 110 7.93 11.08 -17.91
CA SER A 110 8.62 10.64 -19.12
C SER A 110 7.98 11.17 -20.41
N SER A 111 6.66 11.41 -20.40
CA SER A 111 5.95 12.04 -21.52
C SER A 111 6.11 13.57 -21.57
N GLY A 112 6.71 14.18 -20.55
CA GLY A 112 6.89 15.62 -20.45
C GLY A 112 5.61 16.41 -20.09
N ILE A 113 4.52 15.73 -19.71
CA ILE A 113 3.27 16.40 -19.29
C ILE A 113 3.46 17.07 -17.93
N TYR A 114 4.11 16.39 -16.99
CA TYR A 114 4.47 16.92 -15.67
C TYR A 114 5.96 16.77 -15.44
N ARG A 115 6.51 17.58 -14.54
CA ARG A 115 7.94 17.55 -14.16
C ARG A 115 8.16 16.97 -12.77
N THR A 116 7.22 17.26 -11.86
CA THR A 116 7.33 16.86 -10.45
C THR A 116 6.01 16.25 -9.98
N ALA A 117 6.08 15.04 -9.48
CA ALA A 117 4.94 14.33 -8.91
C ALA A 117 5.20 13.98 -7.44
N LEU A 118 4.15 14.06 -6.63
CA LEU A 118 4.11 13.53 -5.28
C LEU A 118 3.30 12.24 -5.29
N VAL A 119 3.97 11.14 -5.00
CA VAL A 119 3.36 9.80 -4.91
C VAL A 119 3.21 9.42 -3.44
N ILE A 120 1.99 9.09 -3.04
CA ILE A 120 1.64 8.81 -1.65
C ILE A 120 0.94 7.45 -1.60
N GLY A 121 1.30 6.62 -0.63
CA GLY A 121 0.50 5.48 -0.19
C GLY A 121 0.03 5.75 1.23
N ALA A 122 -1.27 5.66 1.48
CA ALA A 122 -1.82 5.88 2.82
C ALA A 122 -3.09 5.08 3.03
N ASP A 123 -3.15 4.36 4.13
CA ASP A 123 -4.33 3.62 4.53
C ASP A 123 -4.58 3.69 6.04
N VAL A 124 -5.85 3.83 6.42
CA VAL A 124 -6.41 3.54 7.74
C VAL A 124 -7.21 2.24 7.61
N LEU A 125 -6.51 1.10 7.56
CA LEU A 125 -7.15 -0.20 7.36
C LEU A 125 -7.91 -0.65 8.60
N SER A 126 -7.55 -0.12 9.77
CA SER A 126 -8.24 -0.42 11.05
C SER A 126 -9.74 -0.12 11.02
N LYS A 127 -10.19 0.83 10.17
CA LYS A 127 -11.62 1.14 9.98
C LYS A 127 -12.37 0.15 9.09
N LEU A 128 -11.64 -0.73 8.38
CA LEU A 128 -12.20 -1.71 7.44
C LEU A 128 -12.16 -3.14 8.00
N VAL A 129 -11.48 -3.36 9.12
CA VAL A 129 -11.29 -4.66 9.75
C VAL A 129 -12.49 -4.99 10.66
N ASP A 130 -12.94 -6.23 10.61
CA ASP A 130 -13.80 -6.80 11.67
C ASP A 130 -12.92 -7.22 12.85
N TRP A 131 -12.99 -6.48 13.94
CA TRP A 131 -12.20 -6.73 15.15
C TRP A 131 -12.59 -8.01 15.88
N THR A 132 -13.63 -8.73 15.43
CA THR A 132 -14.02 -10.06 15.90
C THR A 132 -13.46 -11.20 15.05
N ASP A 133 -12.95 -10.89 13.84
CA ASP A 133 -12.29 -11.86 12.97
C ASP A 133 -10.77 -11.88 13.18
N ARG A 134 -10.31 -12.89 13.94
CA ARG A 134 -8.88 -13.09 14.19
C ARG A 134 -8.07 -13.40 12.92
N GLY A 135 -8.72 -13.79 11.81
CA GLY A 135 -8.04 -14.08 10.53
C GLY A 135 -7.52 -12.83 9.85
N THR A 136 -8.11 -11.68 10.12
CA THR A 136 -7.77 -10.39 9.50
C THR A 136 -7.26 -9.37 10.50
N CYS A 137 -7.88 -9.21 11.67
CA CYS A 137 -7.55 -8.12 12.61
C CYS A 137 -6.12 -8.15 13.16
N VAL A 138 -5.45 -9.29 13.11
CA VAL A 138 -4.06 -9.42 13.58
C VAL A 138 -3.00 -8.95 12.58
N LEU A 139 -3.41 -8.65 11.32
CA LEU A 139 -2.48 -8.36 10.22
C LEU A 139 -2.32 -6.87 9.94
N PHE A 140 -3.42 -6.13 9.99
CA PHE A 140 -3.48 -4.80 9.43
C PHE A 140 -3.17 -3.71 10.46
N GLY A 141 -2.41 -2.72 10.02
CA GLY A 141 -2.17 -1.46 10.71
C GLY A 141 -2.47 -0.28 9.80
N ASP A 142 -2.27 0.92 10.34
CA ASP A 142 -2.50 2.19 9.66
C ASP A 142 -1.17 2.88 9.42
N GLY A 143 -1.01 3.51 8.27
CA GLY A 143 0.23 4.19 7.93
C GLY A 143 0.17 4.98 6.63
N ALA A 144 1.17 5.83 6.44
CA ALA A 144 1.37 6.57 5.21
C ALA A 144 2.86 6.72 4.89
N GLY A 145 3.18 6.69 3.61
CA GLY A 145 4.49 6.97 3.06
C GLY A 145 4.37 7.78 1.78
N ALA A 146 5.35 8.65 1.50
CA ALA A 146 5.34 9.48 0.30
C ALA A 146 6.73 9.62 -0.29
N ALA A 147 6.77 9.87 -1.61
CA ALA A 147 7.97 10.18 -2.35
C ALA A 147 7.72 11.31 -3.35
N VAL A 148 8.67 12.23 -3.47
CA VAL A 148 8.72 13.18 -4.59
C VAL A 148 9.47 12.53 -5.73
N VAL A 149 8.89 12.57 -6.92
CA VAL A 149 9.46 12.04 -8.16
C VAL A 149 9.61 13.19 -9.15
N SER A 150 10.82 13.41 -9.65
CA SER A 150 11.12 14.48 -10.58
C SER A 150 11.79 13.93 -11.84
N ALA A 151 11.74 14.70 -12.93
CA ALA A 151 12.46 14.38 -14.15
C ALA A 151 13.99 14.42 -13.90
N ASP A 152 14.67 13.32 -14.21
CA ASP A 152 16.12 13.17 -14.11
C ASP A 152 16.62 12.26 -15.24
N GLU A 153 17.93 12.21 -15.46
CA GLU A 153 18.60 11.30 -16.42
C GLU A 153 18.66 9.85 -15.90
N THR A 154 18.48 9.66 -14.59
CA THR A 154 18.46 8.36 -13.90
C THR A 154 17.11 8.14 -13.25
N GLY A 155 16.76 6.89 -12.93
CA GLY A 155 15.51 6.62 -12.21
C GLY A 155 14.93 5.25 -12.50
N VAL A 156 13.66 5.20 -12.92
CA VAL A 156 12.95 3.93 -13.18
C VAL A 156 13.49 3.28 -14.45
N LEU A 157 14.12 2.12 -14.29
CA LEU A 157 14.76 1.38 -15.39
C LEU A 157 13.81 0.42 -16.10
N GLY A 158 12.78 -0.08 -15.39
CA GLY A 158 11.79 -1.00 -15.95
C GLY A 158 10.55 -1.08 -15.09
N LEU A 159 9.44 -1.44 -15.72
CA LEU A 159 8.14 -1.57 -15.08
C LEU A 159 7.46 -2.87 -15.54
N ASN A 160 6.88 -3.58 -14.59
CA ASN A 160 6.07 -4.76 -14.88
C ASN A 160 4.84 -4.74 -13.99
N MET A 161 3.65 -4.59 -14.57
CA MET A 161 2.39 -4.48 -13.85
C MET A 161 1.38 -5.47 -14.39
N HIS A 162 0.77 -6.26 -13.51
CA HIS A 162 -0.25 -7.23 -13.87
C HIS A 162 -1.42 -7.20 -12.90
N SER A 163 -2.59 -7.65 -13.37
CA SER A 163 -3.79 -7.85 -12.56
C SER A 163 -4.45 -9.18 -12.90
N ASN A 164 -5.06 -9.81 -11.90
CA ASN A 164 -5.86 -11.03 -12.10
C ASN A 164 -7.24 -10.86 -11.46
N GLY A 165 -8.17 -10.27 -12.21
CA GLY A 165 -9.54 -10.03 -11.75
C GLY A 165 -10.33 -11.31 -11.47
N ALA A 166 -9.96 -12.45 -12.08
CA ALA A 166 -10.63 -13.73 -11.84
C ALA A 166 -10.40 -14.29 -10.40
N LYS A 167 -9.45 -13.72 -9.66
CA LYS A 167 -9.16 -14.09 -8.26
C LYS A 167 -9.53 -12.99 -7.25
N GLY A 168 -10.35 -12.04 -7.65
CA GLY A 168 -10.74 -10.92 -6.78
C GLY A 168 -11.46 -11.34 -5.49
N GLU A 169 -12.11 -12.51 -5.50
CA GLU A 169 -12.87 -13.02 -4.35
C GLU A 169 -12.00 -13.47 -3.16
N VAL A 170 -10.68 -13.68 -3.34
CA VAL A 170 -9.82 -14.19 -2.26
C VAL A 170 -9.41 -13.13 -1.25
N LEU A 171 -9.53 -11.86 -1.59
CA LEU A 171 -9.33 -10.72 -0.67
C LEU A 171 -10.28 -9.61 -1.09
N THR A 172 -11.28 -9.37 -0.28
CA THR A 172 -12.34 -8.42 -0.55
C THR A 172 -12.53 -7.45 0.60
N CYS A 173 -12.98 -6.25 0.29
CA CYS A 173 -13.56 -5.32 1.24
C CYS A 173 -14.76 -4.66 0.58
N GLY A 174 -15.95 -4.95 1.07
CA GLY A 174 -17.18 -4.41 0.51
C GLY A 174 -17.26 -2.90 0.74
N SER A 175 -17.45 -2.12 -0.32
CA SER A 175 -17.89 -0.74 -0.18
C SER A 175 -19.38 -0.69 0.17
N ARG A 176 -19.98 0.51 0.20
CA ARG A 176 -21.42 0.65 0.41
C ARG A 176 -22.19 -0.14 -0.65
N SER A 177 -22.99 -1.11 -0.24
CA SER A 177 -23.85 -1.89 -1.12
C SER A 177 -24.94 -1.02 -1.76
N ASN A 178 -25.49 -1.46 -2.89
CA ASN A 178 -26.58 -0.77 -3.54
C ASN A 178 -27.84 -0.80 -2.66
N GLY A 179 -28.14 0.33 -2.01
CA GLY A 179 -29.43 0.55 -1.37
C GLY A 179 -30.51 0.83 -2.41
N ASN A 180 -31.72 0.39 -2.16
CA ASN A 180 -32.86 0.76 -2.97
C ASN A 180 -34.01 1.12 -2.04
N PHE A 181 -34.27 2.43 -1.91
CA PHE A 181 -35.31 2.94 -1.01
C PHE A 181 -36.72 2.51 -1.43
N LEU A 182 -36.95 2.28 -2.74
CA LEU A 182 -38.24 1.81 -3.25
C LEU A 182 -38.53 0.36 -2.81
N LEU A 183 -37.50 -0.43 -2.57
CA LEU A 183 -37.59 -1.81 -2.10
C LEU A 183 -37.28 -1.94 -0.59
N GLY A 184 -37.14 -0.83 0.13
CA GLY A 184 -36.80 -0.80 1.54
C GLY A 184 -35.40 -1.36 1.87
N ARG A 185 -34.51 -1.51 0.90
CA ARG A 185 -33.13 -1.97 1.08
C ARG A 185 -32.24 -0.82 1.52
N LYS A 186 -31.63 -0.95 2.70
CA LYS A 186 -30.61 -0.01 3.18
C LYS A 186 -29.23 -0.41 2.65
N PRO A 187 -28.36 0.57 2.31
CA PRO A 187 -26.97 0.28 1.97
C PRO A 187 -26.22 -0.19 3.24
N GLU A 188 -25.39 -1.19 3.07
CA GLU A 188 -24.53 -1.75 4.13
C GLU A 188 -23.06 -1.62 3.71
N LEU A 189 -22.17 -1.44 4.70
CA LEU A 189 -20.73 -1.50 4.52
C LEU A 189 -20.25 -2.91 4.86
N GLY A 190 -19.38 -3.47 4.00
CA GLY A 190 -18.73 -4.75 4.26
C GLY A 190 -17.38 -4.54 4.93
N TYR A 191 -17.01 -5.49 5.78
CA TYR A 191 -15.65 -5.59 6.32
C TYR A 191 -14.72 -6.31 5.34
N MET A 192 -13.43 -6.21 5.62
CA MET A 192 -12.41 -6.97 4.91
C MET A 192 -12.56 -8.46 5.18
N ALA A 193 -12.50 -9.27 4.12
CA ALA A 193 -12.53 -10.73 4.18
C ALA A 193 -11.41 -11.32 3.33
N MET A 194 -10.71 -12.35 3.82
CA MET A 194 -9.53 -12.89 3.19
C MET A 194 -9.45 -14.41 3.30
N ASP A 195 -9.19 -15.08 2.16
CA ASP A 195 -8.62 -16.43 2.15
C ASP A 195 -7.09 -16.33 2.18
N GLY A 196 -6.52 -16.37 3.38
CA GLY A 196 -5.09 -16.20 3.58
C GLY A 196 -4.22 -17.27 2.91
N GLN A 197 -4.77 -18.48 2.65
CA GLN A 197 -4.03 -19.54 1.96
C GLN A 197 -3.91 -19.23 0.46
N GLU A 198 -4.99 -18.80 -0.18
CA GLU A 198 -4.99 -18.44 -1.60
C GLU A 198 -4.17 -17.16 -1.85
N VAL A 199 -4.25 -16.17 -0.95
CA VAL A 199 -3.39 -14.98 -0.99
C VAL A 199 -1.92 -15.36 -0.87
N PHE A 200 -1.56 -16.25 0.06
CA PHE A 200 -0.18 -16.74 0.20
C PHE A 200 0.30 -17.43 -1.08
N LYS A 201 -0.46 -18.39 -1.62
CA LYS A 201 -0.14 -19.11 -2.86
C LYS A 201 0.05 -18.16 -4.04
N PHE A 202 -0.81 -17.14 -4.15
CA PHE A 202 -0.71 -16.11 -5.17
C PHE A 202 0.59 -15.31 -5.02
N ALA A 203 0.87 -14.78 -3.83
CA ALA A 203 2.03 -13.91 -3.58
C ALA A 203 3.36 -14.65 -3.85
N VAL A 204 3.54 -15.83 -3.27
CA VAL A 204 4.81 -16.60 -3.44
C VAL A 204 5.04 -17.10 -4.87
N LYS A 205 4.01 -17.08 -5.71
CA LYS A 205 4.14 -17.41 -7.13
C LYS A 205 4.36 -16.16 -7.98
N LYS A 206 3.51 -15.15 -7.81
CA LYS A 206 3.45 -14.02 -8.74
C LYS A 206 4.53 -12.97 -8.50
N VAL A 207 4.91 -12.73 -7.26
CA VAL A 207 5.97 -11.74 -6.97
C VAL A 207 7.31 -12.14 -7.59
N PRO A 208 7.82 -13.39 -7.44
CA PRO A 208 9.04 -13.79 -8.14
C PRO A 208 8.91 -13.74 -9.67
N GLU A 209 7.75 -14.09 -10.23
CA GLU A 209 7.50 -14.01 -11.70
C GLU A 209 7.65 -12.56 -12.18
N CYS A 210 7.02 -11.58 -11.48
CA CYS A 210 7.13 -10.15 -11.82
C CYS A 210 8.56 -9.61 -11.67
N ILE A 211 9.26 -9.98 -10.59
CA ILE A 211 10.66 -9.58 -10.39
C ILE A 211 11.54 -10.14 -11.50
N SER A 212 11.42 -11.43 -11.82
CA SER A 212 12.22 -12.05 -12.88
C SER A 212 11.96 -11.40 -14.24
N GLN A 213 10.70 -11.06 -14.53
CA GLN A 213 10.35 -10.42 -15.80
C GLN A 213 10.98 -9.03 -15.92
N VAL A 214 10.88 -8.20 -14.86
CA VAL A 214 11.48 -6.85 -14.88
C VAL A 214 12.99 -6.90 -15.01
N LEU A 215 13.65 -7.88 -14.39
CA LEU A 215 15.09 -8.07 -14.52
C LEU A 215 15.47 -8.51 -15.94
N GLU A 216 14.71 -9.44 -16.54
CA GLU A 216 14.90 -9.88 -17.93
C GLU A 216 14.73 -8.72 -18.90
N ASP A 217 13.65 -7.93 -18.76
CA ASP A 217 13.33 -6.79 -19.63
C ASP A 217 14.39 -5.68 -19.56
N THR A 218 15.08 -5.55 -18.42
CA THR A 218 16.10 -4.52 -18.18
C THR A 218 17.53 -5.02 -18.35
N GLY A 219 17.73 -6.33 -18.53
CA GLY A 219 19.05 -6.94 -18.68
C GLY A 219 19.86 -7.08 -17.39
N TYR A 220 19.21 -6.89 -16.22
CA TYR A 220 19.82 -7.10 -14.90
C TYR A 220 19.61 -8.52 -14.39
N ILE A 221 20.44 -8.93 -13.44
CA ILE A 221 20.27 -10.18 -12.70
C ILE A 221 20.07 -9.89 -11.21
N THR A 222 19.59 -10.87 -10.45
CA THR A 222 19.35 -10.73 -9.00
C THR A 222 20.61 -10.31 -8.22
N GLY A 223 21.80 -10.64 -8.74
CA GLY A 223 23.09 -10.26 -8.16
C GLY A 223 23.33 -8.75 -8.18
N ASP A 224 22.85 -8.06 -9.20
CA ASP A 224 23.04 -6.62 -9.43
C ASP A 224 22.13 -5.77 -8.53
N ILE A 225 21.14 -6.38 -7.87
CA ILE A 225 20.15 -5.68 -7.05
C ILE A 225 20.63 -5.64 -5.59
N ASP A 226 20.73 -4.45 -5.03
CA ASP A 226 21.09 -4.25 -3.63
C ASP A 226 19.94 -4.61 -2.68
N HIS A 227 18.72 -4.17 -3.00
CA HIS A 227 17.54 -4.39 -2.16
C HIS A 227 16.28 -4.72 -2.95
N PHE A 228 15.47 -5.63 -2.41
CA PHE A 228 14.13 -5.97 -2.88
C PHE A 228 13.11 -5.42 -1.88
N ILE A 229 12.53 -4.27 -2.17
CA ILE A 229 11.51 -3.63 -1.33
C ILE A 229 10.15 -4.14 -1.77
N ILE A 230 9.62 -5.14 -1.08
CA ILE A 230 8.34 -5.75 -1.42
C ILE A 230 7.29 -5.47 -0.34
N HIS A 231 6.01 -5.66 -0.71
CA HIS A 231 4.92 -5.57 0.26
C HIS A 231 5.11 -6.57 1.42
N GLN A 232 4.97 -6.10 2.65
CA GLN A 232 5.26 -6.84 3.87
C GLN A 232 3.98 -7.39 4.52
N ALA A 233 3.19 -8.18 3.79
CA ALA A 233 1.98 -8.78 4.32
C ALA A 233 2.25 -9.87 5.37
N ASN A 234 3.36 -10.59 5.24
CA ASN A 234 3.70 -11.73 6.07
C ASN A 234 5.16 -12.13 5.84
N TYR A 235 5.94 -12.26 6.89
CA TYR A 235 7.38 -12.59 6.80
C TYR A 235 7.64 -13.91 6.04
N ARG A 236 6.77 -14.92 6.20
CA ARG A 236 6.89 -16.22 5.51
C ARG A 236 6.73 -16.09 3.99
N ILE A 237 5.98 -15.07 3.50
CA ILE A 237 5.91 -14.75 2.08
C ILE A 237 7.26 -14.24 1.61
N ILE A 238 7.88 -13.31 2.34
CA ILE A 238 9.19 -12.73 2.02
C ILE A 238 10.26 -13.81 1.95
N GLU A 239 10.34 -14.69 2.97
CA GLU A 239 11.26 -15.83 2.97
C GLU A 239 11.06 -16.76 1.75
N SER A 240 9.80 -17.04 1.40
CA SER A 240 9.47 -17.89 0.26
C SER A 240 9.89 -17.25 -1.06
N ILE A 241 9.75 -15.94 -1.20
CA ILE A 241 10.17 -15.16 -2.37
C ILE A 241 11.70 -15.16 -2.48
N ALA A 242 12.40 -14.82 -1.39
CA ALA A 242 13.86 -14.83 -1.34
C ALA A 242 14.44 -16.20 -1.75
N LYS A 243 13.88 -17.28 -1.19
CA LYS A 243 14.27 -18.64 -1.53
C LYS A 243 14.04 -18.99 -3.01
N ARG A 244 12.92 -18.56 -3.59
CA ARG A 244 12.61 -18.82 -5.02
C ARG A 244 13.52 -18.05 -5.96
N LEU A 245 13.85 -16.82 -5.62
CA LEU A 245 14.79 -15.98 -6.38
C LEU A 245 16.24 -16.38 -6.13
N LYS A 246 16.52 -17.25 -5.15
CA LYS A 246 17.87 -17.63 -4.69
C LYS A 246 18.70 -16.41 -4.27
N VAL A 247 18.04 -15.49 -3.57
CA VAL A 247 18.60 -14.24 -3.06
C VAL A 247 18.68 -14.31 -1.54
N ASP A 248 19.72 -13.73 -0.96
CA ASP A 248 19.85 -13.63 0.49
C ASP A 248 18.71 -12.82 1.10
N ILE A 249 18.17 -13.30 2.21
CA ILE A 249 17.08 -12.63 2.93
C ILE A 249 17.47 -11.23 3.43
N GLU A 250 18.75 -10.98 3.66
CA GLU A 250 19.26 -9.67 4.06
C GLU A 250 19.04 -8.57 3.01
N LYS A 251 18.87 -8.96 1.73
CA LYS A 251 18.48 -8.03 0.68
C LYS A 251 16.98 -7.62 0.71
N PHE A 252 16.20 -8.19 1.62
CA PHE A 252 14.79 -7.87 1.83
C PHE A 252 14.61 -7.13 3.16
N PRO A 253 14.74 -5.80 3.20
CA PRO A 253 14.54 -5.06 4.44
C PRO A 253 13.09 -5.18 4.90
N VAL A 254 12.90 -5.41 6.19
CA VAL A 254 11.59 -5.57 6.82
C VAL A 254 11.47 -4.70 8.07
N ASN A 255 10.27 -4.18 8.32
CA ASN A 255 9.92 -3.41 9.51
C ASN A 255 8.56 -3.82 10.11
N MET A 256 7.95 -4.89 9.59
CA MET A 256 6.62 -5.36 9.97
C MET A 256 6.53 -5.83 11.44
N GLU A 257 7.64 -6.11 12.11
CA GLU A 257 7.63 -6.41 13.54
C GLU A 257 7.01 -5.27 14.35
N HIS A 258 7.22 -4.02 13.91
CA HIS A 258 6.81 -2.81 14.61
C HIS A 258 5.63 -2.08 13.98
N TYR A 259 5.30 -2.38 12.73
CA TYR A 259 4.28 -1.62 11.99
C TYR A 259 3.12 -2.47 11.46
N GLY A 260 3.28 -3.79 11.49
CA GLY A 260 2.26 -4.70 10.97
C GLY A 260 2.24 -4.81 9.47
#